data_5c0a23c4651371becb6d0c64a11ba4f7
#
_entry.id   5c0a23c4651371becb6d0c64a11ba4f7
#
_cell.length_a   1.000
_cell.length_b   1.000
_cell.length_c   1.000
_cell.angle_alpha   90.00
_cell.angle_beta   90.00
_cell.angle_gamma   90.00
#
_symmetry.space_group_name_H-M   'P 1'
#
loop_
_entity.id
_entity.type
_entity.pdbx_description
1 polymer ?
#
loop_
_entity_poly.entity_id
_entity_poly.type
_entity_poly.pdbx_seq_one_letter_code
_entity_poly.pdbx_strand_id
1 'polypeptide(L)'
;MIFLTFGTGFGAGLILGGRLYGGSCGLAGEIGHVRAEQAGPVGYGKAGSYEGFCSGGGIARFARDAIEKQLFQESPQQLLAASGEINAREICRLADSGDPFCLHIINICVTKQGQCLAMLIDLLNPDAIVIGSIYERNVDLFLPTIEETIAREALPASAGRCRILPSALG
;
A
#
# COMPACT_ATOMS: atom_id res chain seq x y z
N MET A 1 -2.70 18.61 0.14
CA MET A 1 -2.76 17.40 0.98
C MET A 1 -3.52 16.30 0.25
N ILE A 2 -3.10 15.06 0.44
CA ILE A 2 -3.80 13.87 -0.07
C ILE A 2 -4.15 12.99 1.13
N PHE A 3 -5.34 12.42 1.15
CA PHE A 3 -5.74 11.40 2.10
C PHE A 3 -5.83 10.06 1.39
N LEU A 4 -5.14 9.04 1.89
CA LEU A 4 -5.16 7.68 1.35
C LEU A 4 -5.89 6.74 2.30
N THR A 5 -6.87 6.02 1.77
CA THR A 5 -7.46 4.88 2.47
C THR A 5 -6.69 3.62 2.11
N PHE A 6 -6.13 2.96 3.13
CA PHE A 6 -5.46 1.68 3.00
C PHE A 6 -6.19 0.63 3.86
N GLY A 7 -7.35 0.21 3.39
CA GLY A 7 -8.25 -0.70 4.10
C GLY A 7 -8.67 -1.87 3.23
N THR A 8 -9.98 -2.13 3.14
CA THR A 8 -10.57 -3.15 2.25
C THR A 8 -10.22 -2.85 0.79
N GLY A 9 -10.24 -1.57 0.41
CA GLY A 9 -9.76 -1.06 -0.87
C GLY A 9 -8.57 -0.13 -0.70
N PHE A 10 -8.10 0.46 -1.81
CA PHE A 10 -7.04 1.44 -1.87
C PHE A 10 -7.47 2.63 -2.73
N GLY A 11 -7.63 3.81 -2.14
CA GLY A 11 -8.11 4.99 -2.83
C GLY A 11 -7.55 6.28 -2.24
N ALA A 12 -7.73 7.41 -2.94
CA ALA A 12 -7.25 8.72 -2.50
C ALA A 12 -8.35 9.78 -2.51
N GLY A 13 -8.34 10.65 -1.52
CA GLY A 13 -9.03 11.94 -1.54
C GLY A 13 -8.03 13.06 -1.80
N LEU A 14 -8.25 13.85 -2.85
CA LEU A 14 -7.35 14.92 -3.25
C LEU A 14 -7.87 16.26 -2.74
N ILE A 15 -7.07 16.95 -1.92
CA ILE A 15 -7.37 18.31 -1.43
C ILE A 15 -6.36 19.26 -2.08
N LEU A 16 -6.82 19.94 -3.12
CA LEU A 16 -6.05 20.87 -3.93
C LEU A 16 -6.52 22.31 -3.70
N GLY A 17 -5.61 23.23 -3.40
CA GLY A 17 -5.97 24.62 -3.08
C GLY A 17 -6.95 24.75 -1.90
N GLY A 18 -6.86 23.83 -0.92
CA GLY A 18 -7.76 23.83 0.27
C GLY A 18 -9.17 23.30 -0.01
N ARG A 19 -9.43 22.71 -1.19
CA ARG A 19 -10.74 22.17 -1.57
C ARG A 19 -10.63 20.73 -2.04
N LEU A 20 -11.66 19.94 -1.76
CA LEU A 20 -11.78 18.60 -2.30
C LEU A 20 -11.88 18.65 -3.82
N TYR A 21 -11.01 17.96 -4.50
CA TYR A 21 -11.01 17.83 -5.96
C TYR A 21 -11.66 16.51 -6.38
N GLY A 22 -12.83 16.62 -6.99
CA GLY A 22 -13.61 15.45 -7.45
C GLY A 22 -13.40 15.10 -8.92
N GLY A 23 -12.68 15.93 -9.69
CA GLY A 23 -12.60 15.75 -11.15
C GLY A 23 -13.92 16.06 -11.85
N SER A 24 -14.02 15.68 -13.13
CA SER A 24 -15.19 15.99 -13.97
C SER A 24 -16.44 15.16 -13.62
N CYS A 25 -16.29 14.02 -12.99
CA CYS A 25 -17.40 13.08 -12.68
C CYS A 25 -17.36 12.53 -11.24
N GLY A 26 -16.60 13.15 -10.34
CA GLY A 26 -16.51 12.74 -8.94
C GLY A 26 -15.56 11.56 -8.67
N LEU A 27 -14.79 11.10 -9.67
CA LEU A 27 -13.92 9.92 -9.57
C LEU A 27 -12.41 10.28 -9.50
N ALA A 28 -12.08 11.50 -9.11
CA ALA A 28 -10.68 11.84 -8.87
C ALA A 28 -10.18 11.10 -7.62
N GLY A 29 -8.96 10.55 -7.70
CA GLY A 29 -8.36 9.82 -6.59
C GLY A 29 -8.52 8.30 -6.66
N GLU A 30 -9.05 7.75 -7.75
CA GLU A 30 -9.12 6.29 -8.00
C GLU A 30 -7.73 5.69 -8.27
N ILE A 31 -6.77 6.01 -7.39
CA ILE A 31 -5.36 5.61 -7.52
C ILE A 31 -5.18 4.08 -7.43
N GLY A 32 -6.06 3.41 -6.68
CA GLY A 32 -6.05 1.95 -6.58
C GLY A 32 -6.25 1.25 -7.92
N HIS A 33 -6.97 1.89 -8.85
CA HIS A 33 -7.23 1.35 -10.18
C HIS A 33 -6.06 1.59 -11.17
N VAL A 34 -5.06 2.37 -10.81
CA VAL A 34 -3.85 2.56 -11.62
C VAL A 34 -3.01 1.27 -11.59
N ARG A 35 -2.45 0.92 -12.74
CA ARG A 35 -1.61 -0.28 -12.88
C ARG A 35 -0.22 -0.01 -12.31
N ALA A 36 0.21 -0.83 -11.36
CA ALA A 36 1.55 -0.83 -10.78
C ALA A 36 2.50 -1.78 -11.54
N GLU A 37 1.98 -2.93 -12.00
CA GLU A 37 2.73 -3.96 -12.71
C GLU A 37 1.89 -4.59 -13.83
N GLN A 38 2.53 -5.18 -14.83
CA GLN A 38 1.82 -5.89 -15.92
C GLN A 38 1.06 -7.12 -15.42
N ALA A 39 1.60 -7.78 -14.40
CA ALA A 39 1.02 -8.95 -13.75
C ALA A 39 1.03 -8.76 -12.24
N GLY A 40 0.26 -9.56 -11.51
CA GLY A 40 0.21 -9.50 -10.05
C GLY A 40 -1.21 -9.69 -9.51
N PRO A 41 -1.41 -9.46 -8.21
CA PRO A 41 -2.70 -9.64 -7.58
C PRO A 41 -3.77 -8.74 -8.22
N VAL A 42 -5.01 -9.26 -8.24
CA VAL A 42 -6.14 -8.55 -8.86
C VAL A 42 -6.79 -7.63 -7.83
N GLY A 43 -6.88 -6.34 -8.12
CA GLY A 43 -7.70 -5.38 -7.40
C GLY A 43 -8.76 -4.79 -8.34
N TYR A 44 -10.03 -4.78 -7.91
CA TYR A 44 -11.17 -4.27 -8.67
C TYR A 44 -11.18 -4.72 -10.15
N GLY A 45 -10.96 -6.04 -10.37
CA GLY A 45 -10.95 -6.65 -11.70
C GLY A 45 -9.68 -6.41 -12.54
N LYS A 46 -8.68 -5.67 -12.04
CA LYS A 46 -7.43 -5.36 -12.76
C LYS A 46 -6.24 -6.05 -12.11
N ALA A 47 -5.59 -6.96 -12.83
CA ALA A 47 -4.34 -7.58 -12.40
C ALA A 47 -3.21 -6.55 -12.34
N GLY A 48 -2.38 -6.62 -11.30
CA GLY A 48 -1.23 -5.74 -11.11
C GLY A 48 -1.60 -4.29 -10.82
N SER A 49 -2.81 -4.01 -10.33
CA SER A 49 -3.19 -2.67 -9.90
C SER A 49 -2.64 -2.34 -8.51
N TYR A 50 -2.54 -1.05 -8.17
CA TYR A 50 -2.15 -0.67 -6.80
C TYR A 50 -3.11 -1.24 -5.76
N GLU A 51 -4.41 -1.30 -6.00
CA GLU A 51 -5.34 -1.94 -5.06
C GLU A 51 -5.04 -3.43 -4.88
N GLY A 52 -4.63 -4.12 -5.95
CA GLY A 52 -4.22 -5.52 -5.87
C GLY A 52 -3.05 -5.74 -4.91
N PHE A 53 -2.07 -4.83 -4.88
CA PHE A 53 -0.94 -4.88 -3.96
C PHE A 53 -1.20 -4.21 -2.61
N CYS A 54 -1.90 -3.06 -2.60
CA CYS A 54 -1.96 -2.12 -1.48
C CYS A 54 -3.31 -2.11 -0.76
N SER A 55 -4.18 -3.09 -0.96
CA SER A 55 -5.39 -3.25 -0.14
C SER A 55 -5.29 -4.47 0.77
N GLY A 56 -6.07 -4.50 1.84
CA GLY A 56 -6.09 -5.66 2.74
C GLY A 56 -6.51 -6.96 2.04
N GLY A 57 -7.49 -6.87 1.14
CA GLY A 57 -7.90 -7.98 0.30
C GLY A 57 -6.83 -8.38 -0.72
N GLY A 58 -6.11 -7.39 -1.26
CA GLY A 58 -5.01 -7.58 -2.20
C GLY A 58 -3.83 -8.29 -1.57
N ILE A 59 -3.36 -7.81 -0.41
CA ILE A 59 -2.26 -8.44 0.36
C ILE A 59 -2.59 -9.91 0.67
N ALA A 60 -3.80 -10.19 1.15
CA ALA A 60 -4.23 -11.56 1.45
C ALA A 60 -4.29 -12.44 0.20
N ARG A 61 -4.74 -11.91 -0.93
CA ARG A 61 -4.77 -12.61 -2.21
C ARG A 61 -3.37 -12.88 -2.72
N PHE A 62 -2.49 -11.90 -2.65
CA PHE A 62 -1.10 -12.04 -3.05
C PHE A 62 -0.37 -13.12 -2.24
N ALA A 63 -0.59 -13.19 -0.93
CA ALA A 63 -0.05 -14.26 -0.09
C ALA A 63 -0.57 -15.64 -0.50
N ARG A 64 -1.88 -15.79 -0.77
CA ARG A 64 -2.45 -17.05 -1.29
C ARG A 64 -1.86 -17.44 -2.63
N ASP A 65 -1.78 -16.52 -3.57
CA ASP A 65 -1.17 -16.74 -4.88
C ASP A 65 0.30 -17.16 -4.77
N ALA A 66 1.05 -16.53 -3.85
CA ALA A 66 2.45 -16.85 -3.61
C ALA A 66 2.64 -18.27 -3.05
N ILE A 67 1.75 -18.69 -2.16
CA ILE A 67 1.74 -20.07 -1.61
C ILE A 67 1.38 -21.08 -2.72
N GLU A 68 0.30 -20.85 -3.43
CA GLU A 68 -0.21 -21.77 -4.46
C GLU A 68 0.78 -21.95 -5.61
N LYS A 69 1.41 -20.86 -6.05
CA LYS A 69 2.36 -20.85 -7.18
C LYS A 69 3.81 -21.06 -6.74
N GLN A 70 4.07 -21.23 -5.44
CA GLN A 70 5.41 -21.37 -4.87
C GLN A 70 6.39 -20.28 -5.34
N LEU A 71 5.94 -19.02 -5.26
CA LEU A 71 6.71 -17.89 -5.82
C LEU A 71 7.97 -17.55 -5.01
N PHE A 72 8.05 -17.94 -3.74
CA PHE A 72 9.14 -17.63 -2.83
C PHE A 72 9.74 -18.90 -2.23
N GLN A 73 10.99 -18.80 -1.78
CA GLN A 73 11.68 -19.89 -1.10
C GLN A 73 11.31 -19.99 0.39
N GLU A 74 10.84 -18.89 0.97
CA GLU A 74 10.42 -18.80 2.35
C GLU A 74 9.20 -19.66 2.61
N SER A 75 9.21 -20.36 3.75
CA SER A 75 8.12 -21.26 4.12
C SER A 75 6.92 -20.49 4.68
N PRO A 76 5.69 -20.72 4.18
CA PRO A 76 4.48 -20.10 4.72
C PRO A 76 3.91 -20.82 5.94
N GLN A 77 4.67 -21.70 6.61
CA GLN A 77 4.14 -22.60 7.66
C GLN A 77 3.49 -21.85 8.82
N GLN A 78 4.07 -20.74 9.27
CA GLN A 78 3.49 -19.95 10.36
C GLN A 78 2.14 -19.33 9.95
N LEU A 79 2.05 -18.81 8.73
CA LEU A 79 0.81 -18.26 8.20
C LEU A 79 -0.26 -19.34 8.01
N LEU A 80 0.12 -20.54 7.54
CA LEU A 80 -0.79 -21.66 7.38
C LEU A 80 -1.21 -22.28 8.71
N ALA A 81 -0.35 -22.24 9.73
CA ALA A 81 -0.65 -22.71 11.07
C ALA A 81 -1.51 -21.72 11.88
N ALA A 82 -1.51 -20.46 11.53
CA ALA A 82 -2.41 -19.46 12.10
C ALA A 82 -3.85 -19.86 11.80
N SER A 83 -4.61 -20.18 12.84
CA SER A 83 -5.98 -20.69 12.73
C SER A 83 -6.87 -19.67 12.04
N GLY A 84 -7.36 -19.96 10.86
CA GLY A 84 -8.33 -19.14 10.18
C GLY A 84 -7.99 -18.79 8.74
N GLU A 85 -8.64 -17.76 8.24
CA GLU A 85 -8.48 -17.28 6.89
C GLU A 85 -7.22 -16.41 6.76
N ILE A 86 -6.44 -16.61 5.69
CA ILE A 86 -5.31 -15.74 5.35
C ILE A 86 -5.84 -14.32 5.10
N ASN A 87 -5.42 -13.38 5.95
CA ASN A 87 -5.83 -11.98 5.90
C ASN A 87 -4.67 -11.04 6.19
N ALA A 88 -4.81 -9.76 5.80
CA ALA A 88 -3.74 -8.78 5.95
C ALA A 88 -3.33 -8.54 7.42
N ARG A 89 -4.26 -8.61 8.37
CA ARG A 89 -3.94 -8.43 9.80
C ARG A 89 -2.95 -9.49 10.27
N GLU A 90 -3.21 -10.76 9.95
CA GLU A 90 -2.35 -11.86 10.36
C GLU A 90 -0.99 -11.82 9.65
N ILE A 91 -0.98 -11.46 8.35
CA ILE A 91 0.26 -11.28 7.60
C ILE A 91 1.12 -10.16 8.22
N CYS A 92 0.52 -9.00 8.55
CA CYS A 92 1.25 -7.91 9.22
C CYS A 92 1.76 -8.33 10.60
N ARG A 93 0.93 -9.02 11.40
CA ARG A 93 1.33 -9.50 12.74
C ARG A 93 2.52 -10.46 12.67
N LEU A 94 2.51 -11.40 11.74
CA LEU A 94 3.61 -12.35 11.55
C LEU A 94 4.86 -11.67 11.00
N ALA A 95 4.71 -10.73 10.05
CA ALA A 95 5.81 -9.93 9.55
C ALA A 95 6.48 -9.13 10.67
N ASP A 96 5.70 -8.48 11.53
CA ASP A 96 6.20 -7.74 12.70
C ASP A 96 6.95 -8.64 13.69
N SER A 97 6.54 -9.92 13.81
CA SER A 97 7.26 -10.92 14.60
C SER A 97 8.45 -11.57 13.89
N GLY A 98 8.77 -11.16 12.66
CA GLY A 98 9.96 -11.59 11.92
C GLY A 98 9.75 -12.82 11.04
N ASP A 99 8.50 -13.25 10.75
CA ASP A 99 8.25 -14.34 9.81
C ASP A 99 8.76 -13.98 8.40
N PRO A 100 9.69 -14.75 7.82
CA PRO A 100 10.36 -14.37 6.57
C PRO A 100 9.40 -14.32 5.37
N PHE A 101 8.42 -15.23 5.30
CA PHE A 101 7.44 -15.25 4.21
C PHE A 101 6.54 -14.02 4.27
N CYS A 102 5.99 -13.71 5.44
CA CYS A 102 5.12 -12.54 5.63
C CYS A 102 5.89 -11.23 5.43
N LEU A 103 7.14 -11.14 5.89
CA LEU A 103 8.02 -9.99 5.60
C LEU A 103 8.22 -9.79 4.09
N HIS A 104 8.46 -10.87 3.34
CA HIS A 104 8.61 -10.78 1.89
C HIS A 104 7.35 -10.25 1.20
N ILE A 105 6.18 -10.77 1.57
CA ILE A 105 4.87 -10.28 1.09
C ILE A 105 4.70 -8.78 1.40
N ILE A 106 4.91 -8.39 2.65
CA ILE A 106 4.74 -7.00 3.09
C ILE A 106 5.73 -6.07 2.37
N ASN A 107 7.00 -6.44 2.26
CA ASN A 107 8.01 -5.62 1.58
C ASN A 107 7.64 -5.34 0.13
N ILE A 108 7.14 -6.33 -0.63
CA ILE A 108 6.66 -6.12 -2.00
C ILE A 108 5.48 -5.15 -2.01
N CYS A 109 4.47 -5.39 -1.18
CA CYS A 109 3.26 -4.56 -1.13
C CYS A 109 3.57 -3.12 -0.72
N VAL A 110 4.40 -2.93 0.29
CA VAL A 110 4.79 -1.61 0.82
C VAL A 110 5.70 -0.86 -0.16
N THR A 111 6.57 -1.57 -0.88
CA THR A 111 7.35 -0.97 -1.99
C THR A 111 6.42 -0.43 -3.07
N LYS A 112 5.36 -1.18 -3.47
CA LYS A 112 4.35 -0.68 -4.41
C LYS A 112 3.60 0.53 -3.86
N GLN A 113 3.30 0.54 -2.57
CA GLN A 113 2.72 1.71 -1.92
C GLN A 113 3.66 2.92 -2.00
N GLY A 114 4.95 2.75 -1.68
CA GLY A 114 5.96 3.80 -1.80
C GLY A 114 6.08 4.36 -3.22
N GLN A 115 6.05 3.51 -4.25
CA GLN A 115 6.02 3.92 -5.66
C GLN A 115 4.77 4.74 -6.00
N CYS A 116 3.61 4.33 -5.49
CA CYS A 116 2.37 5.09 -5.63
C CYS A 116 2.49 6.49 -4.99
N LEU A 117 3.05 6.56 -3.78
CA LEU A 117 3.26 7.83 -3.08
C LEU A 117 4.26 8.73 -3.82
N ALA A 118 5.37 8.19 -4.30
CA ALA A 118 6.35 8.92 -5.09
C ALA A 118 5.72 9.54 -6.35
N MET A 119 4.90 8.76 -7.07
CA MET A 119 4.14 9.27 -8.23
C MET A 119 3.20 10.42 -7.84
N LEU A 120 2.48 10.30 -6.73
CA LEU A 120 1.58 11.37 -6.25
C LEU A 120 2.36 12.62 -5.81
N ILE A 121 3.53 12.44 -5.20
CA ILE A 121 4.43 13.52 -4.81
C ILE A 121 4.90 14.29 -6.04
N ASP A 122 5.36 13.60 -7.07
CA ASP A 122 5.88 14.25 -8.28
C ASP A 122 4.78 14.88 -9.13
N LEU A 123 3.59 14.30 -9.20
CA LEU A 123 2.48 14.83 -9.98
C LEU A 123 1.77 16.01 -9.32
N LEU A 124 1.62 15.99 -7.99
CA LEU A 124 0.75 16.92 -7.27
C LEU A 124 1.49 17.81 -6.26
N ASN A 125 2.75 17.49 -5.95
CA ASN A 125 3.61 18.20 -5.00
C ASN A 125 2.85 18.61 -3.70
N PRO A 126 2.27 17.64 -2.97
CA PRO A 126 1.47 17.93 -1.78
C PRO A 126 2.36 18.21 -0.57
N ASP A 127 1.90 19.04 0.38
CA ASP A 127 2.59 19.27 1.67
C ASP A 127 2.54 18.03 2.58
N ALA A 128 1.53 17.19 2.43
CA ALA A 128 1.36 15.97 3.21
C ALA A 128 0.49 14.95 2.49
N ILE A 129 0.82 13.67 2.73
CA ILE A 129 -0.03 12.52 2.44
C ILE A 129 -0.38 11.86 3.79
N VAL A 130 -1.67 11.78 4.10
CA VAL A 130 -2.19 11.15 5.31
C VAL A 130 -2.73 9.78 4.95
N ILE A 131 -2.28 8.73 5.65
CA ILE A 131 -2.65 7.35 5.33
C ILE A 131 -3.39 6.73 6.51
N GLY A 132 -4.59 6.21 6.26
CA GLY A 132 -5.44 5.62 7.29
C GLY A 132 -5.46 4.09 7.30
N SER A 133 -6.22 3.53 8.22
CA SER A 133 -6.61 2.13 8.33
C SER A 133 -5.43 1.17 8.59
N ILE A 134 -5.05 0.30 7.66
CA ILE A 134 -3.98 -0.70 7.88
C ILE A 134 -2.64 -0.02 8.20
N TYR A 135 -2.33 1.10 7.53
CA TYR A 135 -1.08 1.83 7.73
C TYR A 135 -0.93 2.36 9.15
N GLU A 136 -1.97 3.02 9.69
CA GLU A 136 -1.91 3.63 11.04
C GLU A 136 -1.65 2.61 12.16
N ARG A 137 -2.00 1.35 11.93
CA ARG A 137 -1.79 0.24 12.88
C ARG A 137 -0.42 -0.43 12.73
N ASN A 138 0.31 -0.15 11.65
CA ASN A 138 1.55 -0.82 11.28
C ASN A 138 2.61 0.18 10.80
N VAL A 139 2.63 1.39 11.37
CA VAL A 139 3.54 2.47 10.93
C VAL A 139 4.99 2.02 10.95
N ASP A 140 5.43 1.41 12.06
CA ASP A 140 6.82 0.99 12.24
C ASP A 140 7.25 -0.10 11.24
N LEU A 141 6.31 -0.94 10.81
CA LEU A 141 6.55 -1.97 9.80
C LEU A 141 6.61 -1.38 8.38
N PHE A 142 5.85 -0.32 8.08
CA PHE A 142 5.65 0.17 6.72
C PHE A 142 6.50 1.39 6.37
N LEU A 143 6.60 2.34 7.30
CA LEU A 143 7.21 3.65 7.03
C LEU A 143 8.66 3.57 6.53
N PRO A 144 9.55 2.73 7.07
CA PRO A 144 10.93 2.66 6.58
C PRO A 144 11.03 2.31 5.10
N THR A 145 10.29 1.29 4.63
CA THR A 145 10.28 0.88 3.22
C THR A 145 9.62 1.93 2.33
N ILE A 146 8.58 2.62 2.83
CA ILE A 146 7.93 3.73 2.10
C ILE A 146 8.91 4.88 1.90
N GLU A 147 9.59 5.33 2.95
CA GLU A 147 10.54 6.46 2.89
C GLU A 147 11.72 6.14 1.98
N GLU A 148 12.30 4.93 2.09
CA GLU A 148 13.35 4.46 1.19
C GLU A 148 12.90 4.47 -0.27
N THR A 149 11.67 4.00 -0.53
CA THR A 149 11.12 3.94 -1.88
C THR A 149 10.87 5.36 -2.43
N ILE A 150 10.27 6.25 -1.63
CA ILE A 150 10.07 7.65 -2.01
C ILE A 150 11.40 8.35 -2.30
N ALA A 151 12.41 8.14 -1.45
CA ALA A 151 13.73 8.74 -1.65
C ALA A 151 14.41 8.28 -2.96
N ARG A 152 14.14 7.07 -3.41
CA ARG A 152 14.67 6.51 -4.65
C ARG A 152 13.88 6.94 -5.88
N GLU A 153 12.55 7.06 -5.78
CA GLU A 153 11.65 7.19 -6.94
C GLU A 153 11.19 8.65 -7.19
N ALA A 154 11.06 9.49 -6.15
CA ALA A 154 10.55 10.85 -6.29
C ALA A 154 11.67 11.89 -6.44
N LEU A 155 11.33 13.05 -7.01
CA LEU A 155 12.24 14.19 -7.06
C LEU A 155 12.64 14.61 -5.63
N PRO A 156 13.94 14.71 -5.30
CA PRO A 156 14.39 15.02 -3.93
C PRO A 156 13.80 16.31 -3.36
N ALA A 157 13.62 17.33 -4.19
CA ALA A 157 13.05 18.61 -3.78
C ALA A 157 11.57 18.51 -3.38
N SER A 158 10.81 17.65 -4.04
CA SER A 158 9.39 17.38 -3.74
C SER A 158 9.25 16.43 -2.56
N ALA A 159 10.03 15.34 -2.54
CA ALA A 159 10.04 14.35 -1.47
C ALA A 159 10.39 14.98 -0.12
N GLY A 160 11.41 15.85 -0.06
CA GLY A 160 11.84 16.51 1.19
C GLY A 160 10.83 17.53 1.77
N ARG A 161 9.77 17.85 1.07
CA ARG A 161 8.70 18.74 1.53
C ARG A 161 7.42 18.00 1.91
N CYS A 162 7.18 16.83 1.35
CA CYS A 162 5.97 16.05 1.59
C CYS A 162 6.11 15.21 2.87
N ARG A 163 5.22 15.39 3.82
CA ARG A 163 5.16 14.59 5.05
C ARG A 163 4.25 13.39 4.84
N ILE A 164 4.73 12.21 5.22
CA ILE A 164 3.91 10.99 5.27
C ILE A 164 3.44 10.82 6.72
N LEU A 165 2.12 10.83 6.93
CA LEU A 165 1.53 10.88 8.26
C LEU A 165 0.48 9.78 8.41
N PRO A 166 0.39 9.12 9.58
CA PRO A 166 -0.76 8.28 9.89
C PRO A 166 -2.01 9.16 10.09
N SER A 167 -3.18 8.59 9.79
CA SER A 167 -4.46 9.22 10.12
C SER A 167 -4.65 9.29 11.64
N ALA A 168 -5.27 10.36 12.11
CA ALA A 168 -5.70 10.52 13.50
C ALA A 168 -7.22 10.31 13.67
N LEU A 169 -7.91 9.82 12.64
CA LEU A 169 -9.37 9.68 12.63
C LEU A 169 -9.88 8.36 13.24
N GLY A 170 -9.00 7.40 13.54
CA GLY A 170 -9.33 6.14 14.19
C GLY A 170 -9.93 5.10 13.26
#